data_fb865c828d7612c808effb3baf14f3ba
#
_entry.id   fb865c828d7612c808effb3baf14f3ba
#
_cell.length_a   1.000
_cell.length_b   1.000
_cell.length_c   1.000
_cell.angle_alpha   90.00
_cell.angle_beta   90.00
_cell.angle_gamma   90.00
#
_symmetry.space_group_name_H-M   'P 1'
#
loop_
_entity.id
_entity.type
_entity.pdbx_description
1 polymer ?
#
loop_
_entity_poly.entity_id
_entity_poly.type
_entity_poly.pdbx_seq_one_letter_code
_entity_poly.pdbx_strand_id
1 'polypeptide(L)'
;MSAESEHEARLSVTAVTLSHYQARELLAAWQAGASSVTVSPDLGLSTVAAALDADGVTFPTGERLPWLEVERIRRAANVCFQVEDGAAREIRRFSEVTGWARALMPTEGAPTMLVAGLPMHRIKDTDPWTDSEKKIATLAQISGRALDTATGLGYTAILAARAAEEVVTIELDPAALEIAAMNPWSRELFTRTNIRQLVGDAVDILPALEDGGFTRVLHDPPMMNIAGDLYGEALYRELYRVLRRGGRLFHYIGDPESSSGRRTTTGVICRLQSAGFARVTRRPEAFGVLAQK
;
A
#
# COMPACT_ATOMS: atom_id res chain seq x y z
N MET A 1 18.86 11.81 -26.93
CA MET A 1 17.84 11.74 -25.89
C MET A 1 18.07 10.40 -25.20
N SER A 2 18.36 10.38 -23.90
CA SER A 2 18.70 9.17 -23.16
C SER A 2 17.40 8.44 -22.73
N ALA A 3 17.48 7.13 -22.54
CA ALA A 3 16.36 6.29 -22.08
C ALA A 3 15.74 6.78 -20.75
N GLU A 4 16.51 7.53 -19.95
CA GLU A 4 16.04 8.18 -18.73
C GLU A 4 15.02 9.32 -19.01
N SER A 5 15.22 10.10 -20.10
CA SER A 5 14.30 11.17 -20.48
C SER A 5 12.96 10.64 -21.04
N GLU A 6 12.98 9.45 -21.64
CA GLU A 6 11.75 8.78 -22.12
C GLU A 6 10.99 8.10 -20.98
N HIS A 7 11.68 7.65 -19.94
CA HIS A 7 11.06 7.10 -18.75
C HIS A 7 10.42 8.20 -17.88
N GLU A 8 11.07 9.35 -17.70
CA GLU A 8 10.49 10.53 -17.01
C GLU A 8 9.31 11.12 -17.79
N ALA A 9 9.35 11.16 -19.13
CA ALA A 9 8.25 11.66 -19.96
C ALA A 9 7.00 10.75 -19.87
N ARG A 10 7.16 9.44 -19.66
CA ARG A 10 6.04 8.51 -19.46
C ARG A 10 5.36 8.65 -18.08
N LEU A 11 6.04 9.18 -17.07
CA LEU A 11 5.46 9.45 -15.74
C LEU A 11 4.58 10.70 -15.71
N SER A 12 4.54 11.53 -16.77
CA SER A 12 3.79 12.79 -16.82
C SER A 12 2.36 12.66 -17.36
N VAL A 13 1.99 11.56 -18.01
CA VAL A 13 0.60 11.28 -18.39
C VAL A 13 0.01 10.40 -17.31
N THR A 14 -0.87 10.96 -16.48
CA THR A 14 -1.60 10.20 -15.45
C THR A 14 -2.46 9.16 -16.15
N ALA A 15 -2.04 7.89 -16.14
CA ALA A 15 -2.81 6.79 -16.68
C ALA A 15 -4.19 6.75 -16.01
N VAL A 16 -5.25 6.62 -16.79
CA VAL A 16 -6.61 6.49 -16.27
C VAL A 16 -6.74 5.13 -15.61
N THR A 17 -7.05 5.12 -14.31
CA THR A 17 -7.26 3.92 -13.51
C THR A 17 -8.67 3.91 -12.95
N LEU A 18 -9.44 2.90 -13.29
CA LEU A 18 -10.86 2.81 -12.96
C LEU A 18 -11.18 1.53 -12.16
N SER A 19 -12.31 1.58 -11.49
CA SER A 19 -12.94 0.43 -10.84
C SER A 19 -14.44 0.37 -11.18
N HIS A 20 -15.11 -0.62 -10.67
CA HIS A 20 -16.55 -0.75 -10.79
C HIS A 20 -17.33 0.46 -10.23
N TYR A 21 -16.76 1.23 -9.30
CA TYR A 21 -17.38 2.47 -8.79
C TYR A 21 -17.50 3.51 -9.90
N GLN A 22 -16.39 3.88 -10.54
CA GLN A 22 -16.36 4.86 -11.62
C GLN A 22 -17.15 4.36 -12.85
N ALA A 23 -17.06 3.06 -13.15
CA ALA A 23 -17.82 2.48 -14.25
C ALA A 23 -19.34 2.59 -14.05
N ARG A 24 -19.84 2.48 -12.81
CA ARG A 24 -21.28 2.71 -12.50
C ARG A 24 -21.69 4.15 -12.73
N GLU A 25 -20.86 5.12 -12.31
CA GLU A 25 -21.12 6.56 -12.51
C GLU A 25 -21.17 6.91 -14.01
N LEU A 26 -20.21 6.41 -14.79
CA LEU A 26 -20.14 6.61 -16.24
C LEU A 26 -21.39 6.06 -16.94
N LEU A 27 -21.77 4.82 -16.64
CA LEU A 27 -22.95 4.18 -17.25
C LEU A 27 -24.26 4.86 -16.84
N ALA A 28 -24.39 5.27 -15.58
CA ALA A 28 -25.59 5.98 -15.10
C ALA A 28 -25.76 7.34 -15.83
N ALA A 29 -24.67 8.11 -16.00
CA ALA A 29 -24.69 9.36 -16.71
C ALA A 29 -25.05 9.16 -18.20
N TRP A 30 -24.46 8.19 -18.87
CA TRP A 30 -24.76 7.86 -20.25
C TRP A 30 -26.22 7.43 -20.43
N GLN A 31 -26.74 6.56 -19.58
CA GLN A 31 -28.14 6.12 -19.60
C GLN A 31 -29.13 7.27 -19.35
N ALA A 32 -28.72 8.28 -18.61
CA ALA A 32 -29.48 9.52 -18.41
C ALA A 32 -29.40 10.50 -19.62
N GLY A 33 -28.67 10.16 -20.69
CA GLY A 33 -28.50 11.01 -21.88
C GLY A 33 -27.55 12.19 -21.70
N ALA A 34 -26.67 12.15 -20.68
CA ALA A 34 -25.69 13.20 -20.48
C ALA A 34 -24.59 13.12 -21.55
N SER A 35 -24.09 14.30 -22.00
CA SER A 35 -22.96 14.41 -22.93
C SER A 35 -21.61 14.53 -22.19
N SER A 36 -21.63 14.67 -20.87
CA SER A 36 -20.43 14.71 -20.03
C SER A 36 -20.77 14.31 -18.58
N VAL A 37 -19.76 13.89 -17.84
CA VAL A 37 -19.87 13.53 -16.40
C VAL A 37 -18.58 13.88 -15.67
N THR A 38 -18.71 14.34 -14.43
CA THR A 38 -17.55 14.47 -13.54
C THR A 38 -17.29 13.10 -12.89
N VAL A 39 -16.11 12.56 -13.11
CA VAL A 39 -15.70 11.22 -12.62
C VAL A 39 -14.25 11.23 -12.18
N SER A 40 -13.87 10.33 -11.31
CA SER A 40 -12.47 10.16 -10.91
C SER A 40 -11.72 9.28 -11.93
N PRO A 41 -10.57 9.76 -12.49
CA PRO A 41 -9.71 8.95 -13.35
C PRO A 41 -8.63 8.17 -12.57
N ASP A 42 -8.58 8.28 -11.23
CA ASP A 42 -7.47 7.86 -10.37
C ASP A 42 -7.95 7.29 -9.02
N LEU A 43 -9.04 6.52 -9.05
CA LEU A 43 -9.60 5.83 -7.89
C LEU A 43 -9.96 6.74 -6.70
N GLY A 44 -10.47 7.94 -6.98
CA GLY A 44 -11.00 8.86 -5.98
C GLY A 44 -10.05 9.97 -5.52
N LEU A 45 -8.80 10.04 -6.04
CA LEU A 45 -7.85 11.10 -5.67
C LEU A 45 -8.18 12.45 -6.28
N SER A 46 -8.69 12.47 -7.51
CA SER A 46 -9.11 13.66 -8.22
C SER A 46 -10.39 13.44 -9.01
N THR A 47 -10.93 14.49 -9.63
CA THR A 47 -12.08 14.40 -10.51
C THR A 47 -11.82 15.19 -11.80
N VAL A 48 -12.33 14.69 -12.92
CA VAL A 48 -12.26 15.32 -14.24
C VAL A 48 -13.62 15.31 -14.92
N ALA A 49 -13.86 16.23 -15.86
CA ALA A 49 -15.00 16.16 -16.76
C ALA A 49 -14.65 15.24 -17.93
N ALA A 50 -15.30 14.09 -18.02
CA ALA A 50 -15.18 13.15 -19.14
C ALA A 50 -16.34 13.38 -20.14
N ALA A 51 -16.04 13.39 -21.43
CA ALA A 51 -17.04 13.51 -22.49
C ALA A 51 -17.65 12.15 -22.79
N LEU A 52 -18.97 12.13 -23.04
CA LEU A 52 -19.74 10.93 -23.33
C LEU A 52 -20.35 11.04 -24.73
N ASP A 53 -20.22 10.00 -25.54
CA ASP A 53 -20.87 9.87 -26.84
C ASP A 53 -21.45 8.46 -27.06
N ALA A 54 -21.94 8.18 -28.27
CA ALA A 54 -22.55 6.90 -28.60
C ALA A 54 -21.57 5.72 -28.49
N ASP A 55 -20.26 5.96 -28.68
CA ASP A 55 -19.24 4.90 -28.75
C ASP A 55 -18.52 4.66 -27.42
N GLY A 56 -18.52 5.65 -26.49
CA GLY A 56 -17.81 5.49 -25.22
C GLY A 56 -17.60 6.78 -24.45
N VAL A 57 -16.62 6.74 -23.55
CA VAL A 57 -16.16 7.87 -22.73
C VAL A 57 -14.77 8.32 -23.18
N THR A 58 -14.56 9.64 -23.25
CA THR A 58 -13.26 10.26 -23.53
C THR A 58 -12.82 11.10 -22.35
N PHE A 59 -11.65 10.77 -21.79
CA PHE A 59 -11.04 11.49 -20.69
C PHE A 59 -10.22 12.69 -21.20
N PRO A 60 -9.97 13.72 -20.38
CA PRO A 60 -9.15 14.88 -20.78
C PRO A 60 -7.70 14.53 -21.18
N THR A 61 -7.20 13.36 -20.76
CA THR A 61 -5.91 12.81 -21.19
C THR A 61 -5.86 12.41 -22.67
N GLY A 62 -7.03 12.35 -23.33
CA GLY A 62 -7.19 11.81 -24.67
C GLY A 62 -7.52 10.32 -24.71
N GLU A 63 -7.41 9.63 -23.56
CA GLU A 63 -7.81 8.22 -23.47
C GLU A 63 -9.31 8.06 -23.74
N ARG A 64 -9.63 7.12 -24.59
CA ARG A 64 -11.01 6.75 -24.92
C ARG A 64 -11.30 5.33 -24.53
N LEU A 65 -12.46 5.09 -23.89
CA LEU A 65 -12.88 3.77 -23.45
C LEU A 65 -14.28 3.45 -23.98
N PRO A 66 -14.44 2.40 -24.81
CA PRO A 66 -15.74 1.98 -25.34
C PRO A 66 -16.69 1.51 -24.23
N TRP A 67 -18.01 1.68 -24.42
CA TRP A 67 -19.03 1.26 -23.45
C TRP A 67 -18.94 -0.23 -23.08
N LEU A 68 -18.53 -1.09 -24.00
CA LEU A 68 -18.32 -2.51 -23.73
C LEU A 68 -17.26 -2.74 -22.65
N GLU A 69 -16.16 -1.97 -22.68
CA GLU A 69 -15.10 -2.04 -21.67
C GLU A 69 -15.56 -1.44 -20.34
N VAL A 70 -16.32 -0.33 -20.35
CA VAL A 70 -16.92 0.23 -19.13
C VAL A 70 -17.84 -0.78 -18.46
N GLU A 71 -18.67 -1.48 -19.24
CA GLU A 71 -19.54 -2.52 -18.72
C GLU A 71 -18.76 -3.73 -18.16
N ARG A 72 -17.64 -4.08 -18.79
CA ARG A 72 -16.71 -5.10 -18.28
C ARG A 72 -16.13 -4.71 -16.91
N ILE A 73 -15.65 -3.47 -16.77
CA ILE A 73 -15.14 -2.94 -15.49
C ILE A 73 -16.25 -2.98 -14.44
N ARG A 74 -17.46 -2.54 -14.76
CA ARG A 74 -18.60 -2.53 -13.83
C ARG A 74 -18.89 -3.90 -13.22
N ARG A 75 -18.68 -4.99 -13.98
CA ARG A 75 -18.93 -6.38 -13.52
C ARG A 75 -17.82 -6.94 -12.64
N ALA A 76 -16.65 -6.34 -12.65
CA ALA A 76 -15.46 -6.85 -11.97
C ALA A 76 -15.22 -6.12 -10.64
N ALA A 77 -15.92 -6.52 -9.57
CA ALA A 77 -15.89 -5.84 -8.28
C ALA A 77 -14.55 -5.95 -7.51
N ASN A 78 -13.72 -6.94 -7.83
CA ASN A 78 -12.52 -7.27 -7.04
C ASN A 78 -11.21 -6.91 -7.73
N VAL A 79 -11.24 -6.06 -8.78
CA VAL A 79 -10.03 -5.64 -9.48
C VAL A 79 -10.18 -4.24 -10.04
N CYS A 80 -9.10 -3.45 -10.00
CA CYS A 80 -8.97 -2.18 -10.70
C CYS A 80 -8.39 -2.42 -12.10
N PHE A 81 -8.65 -1.45 -12.98
CA PHE A 81 -8.24 -1.50 -14.38
C PHE A 81 -7.46 -0.25 -14.76
N GLN A 82 -6.36 -0.43 -15.46
CA GLN A 82 -5.68 0.63 -16.18
C GLN A 82 -6.26 0.74 -17.59
N VAL A 83 -6.59 1.95 -18.02
CA VAL A 83 -7.07 2.23 -19.38
C VAL A 83 -5.86 2.58 -20.23
N GLU A 84 -5.68 1.87 -21.33
CA GLU A 84 -4.58 2.07 -22.26
C GLU A 84 -5.03 1.68 -23.68
N ASP A 85 -4.85 2.59 -24.64
CA ASP A 85 -5.18 2.38 -26.05
C ASP A 85 -6.64 1.87 -26.28
N GLY A 86 -7.60 2.41 -25.54
CA GLY A 86 -9.00 2.03 -25.65
C GLY A 86 -9.39 0.70 -25.03
N ALA A 87 -8.50 0.06 -24.29
CA ALA A 87 -8.75 -1.20 -23.59
C ALA A 87 -8.58 -1.04 -22.08
N ALA A 88 -9.41 -1.73 -21.31
CA ALA A 88 -9.29 -1.84 -19.87
C ALA A 88 -8.46 -3.09 -19.50
N ARG A 89 -7.28 -2.89 -18.92
CA ARG A 89 -6.39 -3.97 -18.50
C ARG A 89 -6.47 -4.16 -16.98
N GLU A 90 -6.76 -5.37 -16.53
CA GLU A 90 -6.78 -5.69 -15.10
C GLU A 90 -5.40 -5.47 -14.47
N ILE A 91 -5.37 -4.77 -13.34
CA ILE A 91 -4.14 -4.59 -12.55
C ILE A 91 -3.93 -5.86 -11.74
N ARG A 92 -3.25 -6.83 -12.36
CA ARG A 92 -2.88 -8.13 -11.78
C ARG A 92 -1.43 -8.47 -12.11
N ARG A 93 -0.78 -9.20 -11.19
CA ARG A 93 0.55 -9.79 -11.40
C ARG A 93 0.61 -11.17 -10.77
N PHE A 94 1.45 -12.02 -11.30
CA PHE A 94 1.85 -13.26 -10.65
C PHE A 94 3.23 -13.09 -10.06
N SER A 95 3.42 -13.51 -8.83
CA SER A 95 4.69 -13.43 -8.14
C SER A 95 5.47 -14.73 -8.31
N GLU A 96 6.60 -14.68 -8.98
CA GLU A 96 7.54 -15.80 -9.07
C GLU A 96 8.22 -16.10 -7.73
N VAL A 97 8.33 -15.09 -6.85
CA VAL A 97 8.96 -15.22 -5.53
C VAL A 97 8.07 -16.02 -4.57
N THR A 98 6.77 -15.73 -4.55
CA THR A 98 5.83 -16.35 -3.60
C THR A 98 4.93 -17.42 -4.23
N GLY A 99 4.87 -17.50 -5.56
CA GLY A 99 3.95 -18.38 -6.29
C GLY A 99 2.48 -17.95 -6.20
N TRP A 100 2.19 -16.70 -5.84
CA TRP A 100 0.83 -16.20 -5.62
C TRP A 100 0.44 -15.10 -6.59
N ALA A 101 -0.84 -15.13 -7.01
CA ALA A 101 -1.42 -14.04 -7.75
C ALA A 101 -1.68 -12.83 -6.85
N ARG A 102 -1.43 -11.64 -7.39
CA ARG A 102 -1.72 -10.33 -6.80
C ARG A 102 -2.65 -9.54 -7.69
N ALA A 103 -3.55 -8.74 -7.08
CA ALA A 103 -4.43 -7.85 -7.82
C ALA A 103 -4.70 -6.59 -7.01
N LEU A 104 -4.84 -5.45 -7.67
CA LEU A 104 -5.31 -4.23 -7.03
C LEU A 104 -6.83 -4.29 -6.92
N MET A 105 -7.36 -4.31 -5.69
CA MET A 105 -8.79 -4.38 -5.42
C MET A 105 -9.31 -3.01 -4.96
N PRO A 106 -10.38 -2.48 -5.57
CA PRO A 106 -10.97 -1.22 -5.13
C PRO A 106 -11.66 -1.35 -3.78
N THR A 107 -11.67 -0.25 -3.04
CA THR A 107 -12.52 0.00 -1.86
C THR A 107 -13.28 1.31 -2.06
N GLU A 108 -14.07 1.75 -1.08
CA GLU A 108 -14.69 3.08 -1.12
C GLU A 108 -13.66 4.23 -1.03
N GLY A 109 -12.46 3.96 -0.49
CA GLY A 109 -11.32 4.88 -0.42
C GLY A 109 -10.12 4.34 -1.20
N ALA A 110 -8.94 4.37 -0.59
CA ALA A 110 -7.72 3.83 -1.18
C ALA A 110 -7.84 2.32 -1.44
N PRO A 111 -7.41 1.81 -2.60
CA PRO A 111 -7.49 0.39 -2.90
C PRO A 111 -6.59 -0.45 -1.99
N THR A 112 -6.90 -1.74 -1.90
CA THR A 112 -6.02 -2.75 -1.28
C THR A 112 -5.41 -3.66 -2.33
N MET A 113 -4.36 -4.39 -1.97
CA MET A 113 -3.84 -5.48 -2.78
C MET A 113 -4.42 -6.81 -2.27
N LEU A 114 -4.92 -7.63 -3.18
CA LEU A 114 -5.20 -9.04 -2.93
C LEU A 114 -3.91 -9.84 -3.08
N VAL A 115 -3.64 -10.70 -2.12
CA VAL A 115 -2.55 -11.69 -2.14
C VAL A 115 -3.20 -13.06 -2.04
N ALA A 116 -3.09 -13.88 -3.07
CA ALA A 116 -3.80 -15.16 -3.19
C ALA A 116 -5.32 -15.04 -2.89
N GLY A 117 -5.94 -13.93 -3.30
CA GLY A 117 -7.37 -13.66 -3.09
C GLY A 117 -7.72 -13.05 -1.72
N LEU A 118 -6.77 -12.87 -0.81
CA LEU A 118 -7.00 -12.27 0.51
C LEU A 118 -6.55 -10.80 0.52
N PRO A 119 -7.36 -9.86 1.05
CA PRO A 119 -6.95 -8.47 1.20
C PRO A 119 -5.78 -8.35 2.19
N MET A 120 -4.74 -7.61 1.81
CA MET A 120 -3.60 -7.37 2.69
C MET A 120 -3.85 -6.28 3.74
N HIS A 121 -4.76 -5.35 3.48
CA HIS A 121 -5.13 -4.29 4.41
C HIS A 121 -6.49 -4.56 5.06
N ARG A 122 -6.74 -3.90 6.17
CA ARG A 122 -8.08 -3.82 6.75
C ARG A 122 -8.99 -3.02 5.81
N ILE A 123 -10.15 -3.59 5.50
CA ILE A 123 -11.16 -2.97 4.62
C ILE A 123 -12.57 -2.98 5.26
N LYS A 124 -12.71 -3.58 6.45
CA LYS A 124 -13.96 -3.59 7.19
C LYS A 124 -14.00 -2.38 8.13
N ASP A 125 -15.02 -1.54 7.99
CA ASP A 125 -15.24 -0.31 8.77
C ASP A 125 -14.06 0.70 8.67
N THR A 126 -13.26 0.60 7.62
CA THR A 126 -12.12 1.47 7.32
C THR A 126 -11.66 1.24 5.87
N ASP A 127 -10.80 2.11 5.37
CA ASP A 127 -10.08 1.90 4.12
C ASP A 127 -8.56 1.77 4.40
N PRO A 128 -7.76 1.26 3.43
CA PRO A 128 -6.33 1.05 3.60
C PRO A 128 -5.53 2.31 3.96
N TRP A 129 -5.92 3.48 3.45
CA TRP A 129 -5.23 4.74 3.78
C TRP A 129 -5.48 5.16 5.21
N THR A 130 -6.74 5.21 5.61
CA THR A 130 -7.16 5.53 6.99
C THR A 130 -6.57 4.55 8.00
N ASP A 131 -6.48 3.25 7.66
CA ASP A 131 -5.82 2.26 8.52
C ASP A 131 -4.32 2.54 8.66
N SER A 132 -3.64 2.92 7.56
CA SER A 132 -2.23 3.30 7.57
C SER A 132 -1.97 4.58 8.38
N GLU A 133 -2.86 5.58 8.30
CA GLU A 133 -2.80 6.78 9.15
C GLU A 133 -2.86 6.44 10.65
N LYS A 134 -3.74 5.53 11.05
CA LYS A 134 -3.82 5.05 12.44
C LYS A 134 -2.53 4.38 12.89
N LYS A 135 -1.90 3.56 12.04
CA LYS A 135 -0.61 2.91 12.32
C LYS A 135 0.50 3.95 12.52
N ILE A 136 0.63 4.90 11.59
CA ILE A 136 1.63 5.98 11.66
C ILE A 136 1.41 6.87 12.88
N ALA A 137 0.17 7.22 13.21
CA ALA A 137 -0.15 8.04 14.38
C ALA A 137 0.35 7.42 15.71
N THR A 138 0.44 6.10 15.81
CA THR A 138 0.96 5.42 17.02
C THR A 138 2.44 5.72 17.27
N LEU A 139 3.22 5.98 16.21
CA LEU A 139 4.64 6.30 16.31
C LEU A 139 4.90 7.72 16.83
N ALA A 140 3.84 8.52 17.00
CA ALA A 140 3.89 9.94 17.34
C ALA A 140 4.74 10.74 16.32
N GLN A 141 5.30 11.87 16.72
CA GLN A 141 6.10 12.70 15.81
C GLN A 141 7.25 11.89 15.19
N ILE A 142 7.25 11.75 13.88
CA ILE A 142 8.33 11.16 13.10
C ILE A 142 9.35 12.28 12.82
N SER A 143 10.62 12.02 13.05
CA SER A 143 11.73 12.90 12.72
C SER A 143 12.97 12.06 12.43
N GLY A 144 13.88 12.54 11.60
CA GLY A 144 15.04 11.77 11.16
C GLY A 144 14.64 10.61 10.25
N ARG A 145 15.34 9.49 10.36
CA ARG A 145 15.14 8.31 9.49
C ARG A 145 14.10 7.36 10.04
N ALA A 146 13.23 6.87 9.16
CA ALA A 146 12.26 5.82 9.47
C ALA A 146 12.51 4.57 8.61
N LEU A 147 12.18 3.41 9.17
CA LEU A 147 12.23 2.12 8.49
C LEU A 147 10.82 1.53 8.41
N ASP A 148 10.44 1.07 7.22
CA ASP A 148 9.24 0.28 6.95
C ASP A 148 9.69 -1.09 6.42
N THR A 149 9.30 -2.17 7.06
CA THR A 149 9.83 -3.51 6.78
C THR A 149 8.96 -4.34 5.83
N ALA A 150 7.85 -3.80 5.37
CA ALA A 150 6.94 -4.47 4.43
C ALA A 150 6.19 -3.41 3.61
N THR A 151 6.74 -3.04 2.47
CA THR A 151 6.23 -1.93 1.64
C THR A 151 4.79 -2.11 1.18
N GLY A 152 4.47 -3.27 0.60
CA GLY A 152 3.17 -3.53 0.00
C GLY A 152 2.78 -2.46 -1.04
N LEU A 153 1.66 -1.74 -0.80
CA LEU A 153 1.27 -0.58 -1.62
C LEU A 153 1.96 0.73 -1.20
N GLY A 154 2.80 0.72 -0.16
CA GLY A 154 3.63 1.84 0.26
C GLY A 154 2.91 2.94 1.05
N TYR A 155 1.67 2.76 1.47
CA TYR A 155 0.89 3.81 2.15
C TYR A 155 1.55 4.27 3.45
N THR A 156 2.07 3.36 4.24
CA THR A 156 2.78 3.64 5.49
C THR A 156 4.10 4.35 5.23
N ALA A 157 4.87 3.92 4.22
CA ALA A 157 6.11 4.58 3.82
C ALA A 157 5.85 6.01 3.33
N ILE A 158 4.81 6.23 2.50
CA ILE A 158 4.39 7.55 2.00
C ILE A 158 4.01 8.47 3.17
N LEU A 159 3.17 7.99 4.09
CA LEU A 159 2.73 8.76 5.24
C LEU A 159 3.90 9.12 6.17
N ALA A 160 4.81 8.16 6.41
CA ALA A 160 6.03 8.41 7.20
C ALA A 160 6.93 9.46 6.54
N ALA A 161 7.08 9.41 5.21
CA ALA A 161 7.94 10.30 4.44
C ALA A 161 7.48 11.77 4.43
N ARG A 162 6.24 12.05 4.83
CA ARG A 162 5.75 13.42 4.99
C ARG A 162 6.42 14.17 6.13
N ALA A 163 6.99 13.45 7.11
CA ALA A 163 7.63 14.02 8.30
C ALA A 163 9.06 13.52 8.53
N ALA A 164 9.44 12.37 7.96
CA ALA A 164 10.79 11.82 8.05
C ALA A 164 11.76 12.55 7.10
N GLU A 165 13.03 12.62 7.48
CA GLU A 165 14.12 13.06 6.60
C GLU A 165 14.36 12.02 5.49
N GLU A 166 14.34 10.74 5.84
CA GLU A 166 14.43 9.61 4.93
C GLU A 166 13.54 8.46 5.44
N VAL A 167 12.89 7.78 4.51
CA VAL A 167 12.24 6.49 4.76
C VAL A 167 12.96 5.42 3.95
N VAL A 168 13.44 4.38 4.62
CA VAL A 168 13.86 3.14 3.98
C VAL A 168 12.69 2.17 4.07
N THR A 169 12.24 1.63 2.94
CA THR A 169 11.16 0.64 2.91
C THR A 169 11.61 -0.63 2.20
N ILE A 170 11.21 -1.79 2.71
CA ILE A 170 11.66 -3.10 2.24
C ILE A 170 10.47 -3.87 1.68
N GLU A 171 10.61 -4.42 0.47
CA GLU A 171 9.62 -5.30 -0.14
C GLU A 171 10.28 -6.59 -0.62
N LEU A 172 9.74 -7.72 -0.17
CA LEU A 172 10.18 -9.04 -0.60
C LEU A 172 9.86 -9.30 -2.08
N ASP A 173 8.69 -8.84 -2.52
CA ASP A 173 8.08 -9.28 -3.77
C ASP A 173 8.03 -8.16 -4.82
N PRO A 174 8.85 -8.25 -5.88
CA PRO A 174 8.81 -7.28 -6.99
C PRO A 174 7.41 -7.13 -7.61
N ALA A 175 6.59 -8.19 -7.64
CA ALA A 175 5.23 -8.12 -8.18
C ALA A 175 4.32 -7.19 -7.33
N ALA A 176 4.58 -7.05 -6.03
CA ALA A 176 3.88 -6.08 -5.19
C ALA A 176 4.22 -4.63 -5.58
N LEU A 177 5.49 -4.35 -5.86
CA LEU A 177 5.93 -3.03 -6.33
C LEU A 177 5.38 -2.72 -7.73
N GLU A 178 5.25 -3.70 -8.62
CA GLU A 178 4.61 -3.50 -9.92
C GLU A 178 3.11 -3.13 -9.77
N ILE A 179 2.39 -3.78 -8.86
CA ILE A 179 1.00 -3.39 -8.53
C ILE A 179 0.96 -1.98 -7.93
N ALA A 180 1.88 -1.66 -7.02
CA ALA A 180 1.99 -0.33 -6.42
C ALA A 180 2.27 0.75 -7.49
N ALA A 181 3.12 0.49 -8.47
CA ALA A 181 3.43 1.42 -9.56
C ALA A 181 2.21 1.76 -10.44
N MET A 182 1.25 0.82 -10.56
CA MET A 182 -0.02 1.03 -11.27
C MET A 182 -1.12 1.62 -10.40
N ASN A 183 -0.89 1.76 -9.09
CA ASN A 183 -1.86 2.31 -8.15
C ASN A 183 -1.68 3.83 -8.01
N PRO A 184 -2.65 4.67 -8.39
CA PRO A 184 -2.55 6.12 -8.24
C PRO A 184 -2.24 6.59 -6.81
N TRP A 185 -2.75 5.90 -5.79
CA TRP A 185 -2.51 6.19 -4.38
C TRP A 185 -1.07 5.91 -3.92
N SER A 186 -0.33 5.13 -4.69
CA SER A 186 1.08 4.79 -4.41
C SER A 186 2.07 5.70 -5.13
N ARG A 187 1.62 6.70 -5.89
CA ARG A 187 2.49 7.57 -6.70
C ARG A 187 3.65 8.17 -5.90
N GLU A 188 3.38 8.67 -4.70
CA GLU A 188 4.40 9.28 -3.84
C GLU A 188 5.52 8.28 -3.46
N LEU A 189 5.26 6.98 -3.44
CA LEU A 189 6.28 5.94 -3.20
C LEU A 189 7.43 5.99 -4.22
N PHE A 190 7.11 6.37 -5.46
CA PHE A 190 8.05 6.39 -6.59
C PHE A 190 8.57 7.78 -6.94
N THR A 191 7.89 8.85 -6.48
CA THR A 191 8.23 10.23 -6.85
C THR A 191 8.89 11.02 -5.73
N ARG A 192 8.77 10.59 -4.47
CA ARG A 192 9.45 11.24 -3.36
C ARG A 192 10.92 10.89 -3.31
N THR A 193 11.77 11.89 -3.27
CA THR A 193 13.23 11.73 -3.19
C THR A 193 13.73 11.26 -1.82
N ASN A 194 12.88 11.34 -0.78
CA ASN A 194 13.20 10.89 0.57
C ASN A 194 12.66 9.48 0.90
N ILE A 195 12.21 8.71 -0.11
CA ILE A 195 11.86 7.29 0.05
C ILE A 195 12.88 6.45 -0.70
N ARG A 196 13.56 5.57 0.01
CA ARG A 196 14.49 4.58 -0.56
C ARG A 196 13.88 3.18 -0.47
N GLN A 197 13.60 2.57 -1.60
CA GLN A 197 13.07 1.21 -1.69
C GLN A 197 14.20 0.19 -1.76
N LEU A 198 14.10 -0.88 -0.97
CA LEU A 198 14.98 -2.05 -1.02
C LEU A 198 14.13 -3.28 -1.36
N VAL A 199 14.60 -4.07 -2.31
CA VAL A 199 13.93 -5.31 -2.72
C VAL A 199 14.67 -6.50 -2.12
N GLY A 200 13.95 -7.34 -1.36
CA GLY A 200 14.48 -8.54 -0.74
C GLY A 200 13.80 -8.85 0.60
N ASP A 201 14.22 -9.95 1.23
CA ASP A 201 13.69 -10.33 2.54
C ASP A 201 14.22 -9.39 3.63
N ALA A 202 13.31 -8.90 4.46
CA ALA A 202 13.68 -8.06 5.61
C ALA A 202 14.64 -8.78 6.57
N VAL A 203 14.53 -10.10 6.71
CA VAL A 203 15.44 -10.92 7.52
C VAL A 203 16.88 -10.83 7.02
N ASP A 204 17.06 -10.80 5.70
CA ASP A 204 18.38 -10.74 5.07
C ASP A 204 18.94 -9.31 4.96
N ILE A 205 18.04 -8.32 4.81
CA ILE A 205 18.43 -6.92 4.62
C ILE A 205 18.78 -6.23 5.95
N LEU A 206 18.00 -6.49 7.02
CA LEU A 206 18.18 -5.82 8.31
C LEU A 206 19.61 -5.94 8.87
N PRO A 207 20.32 -7.08 8.81
CA PRO A 207 21.68 -7.21 9.31
C PRO A 207 22.70 -6.25 8.67
N ALA A 208 22.43 -5.80 7.42
CA ALA A 208 23.30 -4.85 6.71
C ALA A 208 23.01 -3.37 7.04
N LEU A 209 21.93 -3.09 7.77
CA LEU A 209 21.60 -1.72 8.17
C LEU A 209 22.37 -1.33 9.44
N GLU A 210 22.68 -0.03 9.58
CA GLU A 210 23.48 0.49 10.68
C GLU A 210 22.78 0.43 12.04
N ASP A 211 23.54 0.26 13.10
CA ASP A 211 23.08 0.28 14.48
C ASP A 211 22.54 1.68 14.85
N GLY A 212 21.31 1.73 15.39
CA GLY A 212 20.73 3.00 15.84
C GLY A 212 20.44 4.01 14.72
N GLY A 213 20.43 3.57 13.46
CA GLY A 213 20.23 4.43 12.29
C GLY A 213 18.81 4.98 12.14
N PHE A 214 17.83 4.41 12.84
CA PHE A 214 16.42 4.78 12.67
C PHE A 214 15.78 5.29 13.96
N THR A 215 14.94 6.30 13.80
CA THR A 215 14.16 6.90 14.92
C THR A 215 12.84 6.21 15.12
N ARG A 216 12.27 5.70 14.03
CA ARG A 216 10.99 5.00 13.96
C ARG A 216 11.13 3.77 13.09
N VAL A 217 10.47 2.70 13.52
CA VAL A 217 10.31 1.48 12.73
C VAL A 217 8.84 1.15 12.64
N LEU A 218 8.37 0.89 11.44
CA LEU A 218 7.08 0.30 11.16
C LEU A 218 7.30 -1.15 10.72
N HIS A 219 6.67 -2.08 11.41
CA HIS A 219 6.69 -3.48 11.08
C HIS A 219 5.25 -3.97 10.90
N ASP A 220 4.83 -4.01 9.63
CA ASP A 220 3.48 -4.42 9.21
C ASP A 220 3.53 -5.64 8.29
N PRO A 221 4.03 -6.77 8.80
CA PRO A 221 4.23 -7.96 7.98
C PRO A 221 2.91 -8.65 7.65
N PRO A 222 2.87 -9.53 6.63
CA PRO A 222 1.77 -10.45 6.44
C PRO A 222 1.48 -11.23 7.72
N MET A 223 0.25 -11.78 7.85
CA MET A 223 -0.16 -12.52 9.05
C MET A 223 0.84 -13.63 9.40
N MET A 224 0.98 -13.92 10.71
CA MET A 224 1.95 -14.89 11.27
C MET A 224 1.90 -16.29 10.61
N ASN A 225 0.74 -16.74 10.19
CA ASN A 225 0.59 -18.04 9.51
C ASN A 225 1.19 -18.06 8.09
N ILE A 226 1.52 -16.89 7.53
CA ILE A 226 2.10 -16.73 6.19
C ILE A 226 3.60 -16.42 6.29
N ALA A 227 4.00 -15.63 7.28
CA ALA A 227 5.35 -15.08 7.42
C ALA A 227 5.87 -15.21 8.87
N GLY A 228 5.88 -16.43 9.40
CA GLY A 228 6.23 -16.73 10.79
C GLY A 228 7.58 -16.18 11.24
N ASP A 229 8.58 -16.16 10.37
CA ASP A 229 9.93 -15.67 10.67
C ASP A 229 9.94 -14.17 10.97
N LEU A 230 9.03 -13.40 10.37
CA LEU A 230 8.85 -11.98 10.65
C LEU A 230 8.25 -11.69 12.04
N TYR A 231 7.85 -12.72 12.77
CA TYR A 231 7.40 -12.66 14.17
C TYR A 231 8.40 -13.29 15.14
N GLY A 232 9.60 -13.64 14.64
CA GLY A 232 10.65 -14.29 15.41
C GLY A 232 11.44 -13.34 16.29
N GLU A 233 11.98 -13.84 17.43
CA GLU A 233 12.81 -13.05 18.33
C GLU A 233 14.11 -12.54 17.64
N ALA A 234 14.66 -13.34 16.72
CA ALA A 234 15.86 -12.95 15.97
C ALA A 234 15.62 -11.66 15.17
N LEU A 235 14.50 -11.56 14.43
CA LEU A 235 14.14 -10.35 13.73
C LEU A 235 13.92 -9.18 14.70
N TYR A 236 13.26 -9.40 15.84
CA TYR A 236 13.03 -8.32 16.81
C TYR A 236 14.31 -7.78 17.43
N ARG A 237 15.35 -8.61 17.57
CA ARG A 237 16.69 -8.16 17.97
C ARG A 237 17.32 -7.26 16.92
N GLU A 238 17.17 -7.58 15.63
CA GLU A 238 17.62 -6.73 14.54
C GLU A 238 16.85 -5.40 14.50
N LEU A 239 15.50 -5.44 14.64
CA LEU A 239 14.71 -4.22 14.74
C LEU A 239 15.09 -3.37 15.95
N TYR A 240 15.43 -4.00 17.08
CA TYR A 240 15.97 -3.31 18.25
C TYR A 240 17.35 -2.72 17.95
N ARG A 241 18.25 -3.45 17.30
CA ARG A 241 19.61 -3.00 16.97
C ARG A 241 19.58 -1.74 16.11
N VAL A 242 18.82 -1.77 15.00
CA VAL A 242 18.75 -0.65 14.04
C VAL A 242 18.01 0.57 14.59
N LEU A 243 17.16 0.39 15.60
CA LEU A 243 16.44 1.48 16.24
C LEU A 243 17.36 2.23 17.20
N ARG A 244 17.38 3.58 17.19
CA ARG A 244 18.15 4.40 18.12
C ARG A 244 17.56 4.35 19.54
N ARG A 245 18.33 4.73 20.53
CA ARG A 245 17.83 4.92 21.92
C ARG A 245 16.69 5.95 21.94
N GLY A 246 15.60 5.62 22.63
CA GLY A 246 14.37 6.41 22.65
C GLY A 246 13.53 6.31 21.37
N GLY A 247 13.97 5.52 20.41
CA GLY A 247 13.21 5.21 19.20
C GLY A 247 11.98 4.34 19.48
N ARG A 248 11.07 4.28 18.54
CA ARG A 248 9.80 3.56 18.66
C ARG A 248 9.58 2.61 17.47
N LEU A 249 9.08 1.42 17.79
CA LEU A 249 8.64 0.42 16.85
C LEU A 249 7.12 0.26 16.97
N PHE A 250 6.38 0.43 15.88
CA PHE A 250 5.01 -0.10 15.76
C PHE A 250 5.06 -1.46 15.09
N HIS A 251 4.33 -2.44 15.63
CA HIS A 251 4.17 -3.76 15.03
C HIS A 251 2.68 -4.11 14.90
N TYR A 252 2.23 -4.33 13.67
CA TYR A 252 0.89 -4.82 13.38
C TYR A 252 0.76 -6.30 13.74
N ILE A 253 -0.36 -6.71 14.33
CA ILE A 253 -0.56 -8.09 14.81
C ILE A 253 -1.84 -8.72 14.25
N GLY A 254 -2.77 -7.90 13.78
CA GLY A 254 -4.12 -8.30 13.41
C GLY A 254 -5.16 -7.95 14.47
N ASP A 255 -6.38 -8.43 14.29
CA ASP A 255 -7.50 -8.11 15.17
C ASP A 255 -7.24 -8.56 16.62
N PRO A 256 -7.04 -7.59 17.56
CA PRO A 256 -6.72 -7.89 18.95
C PRO A 256 -7.88 -8.52 19.73
N GLU A 257 -9.12 -8.38 19.23
CA GLU A 257 -10.31 -8.92 19.87
C GLU A 257 -10.58 -10.38 19.49
N SER A 258 -9.99 -10.87 18.39
CA SER A 258 -10.07 -12.27 18.01
C SER A 258 -9.30 -13.17 18.98
N SER A 259 -9.69 -14.43 19.09
CA SER A 259 -9.00 -15.40 19.96
C SER A 259 -7.56 -15.67 19.53
N SER A 260 -7.29 -15.66 18.21
CA SER A 260 -5.94 -15.76 17.65
C SER A 260 -5.13 -14.49 17.89
N GLY A 261 -5.73 -13.31 17.68
CA GLY A 261 -5.06 -12.03 17.90
C GLY A 261 -4.62 -11.82 19.35
N ARG A 262 -5.45 -12.18 20.33
CA ARG A 262 -5.05 -12.12 21.75
C ARG A 262 -3.83 -12.98 22.06
N ARG A 263 -3.76 -14.22 21.52
CA ARG A 263 -2.60 -15.12 21.72
C ARG A 263 -1.36 -14.58 21.02
N THR A 264 -1.50 -14.16 19.77
CA THR A 264 -0.42 -13.56 18.99
C THR A 264 0.14 -12.31 19.69
N THR A 265 -0.74 -11.41 20.16
CA THR A 265 -0.34 -10.19 20.89
C THR A 265 0.51 -10.51 22.11
N THR A 266 0.09 -11.48 22.94
CA THR A 266 0.85 -11.86 24.14
C THR A 266 2.22 -12.41 23.78
N GLY A 267 2.31 -13.30 22.80
CA GLY A 267 3.59 -13.87 22.34
C GLY A 267 4.52 -12.81 21.73
N VAL A 268 3.99 -11.88 20.96
CA VAL A 268 4.75 -10.76 20.39
C VAL A 268 5.31 -9.85 21.50
N ILE A 269 4.48 -9.47 22.49
CA ILE A 269 4.94 -8.63 23.61
C ILE A 269 6.09 -9.30 24.33
N CYS A 270 5.98 -10.60 24.69
CA CYS A 270 7.06 -11.33 25.37
C CYS A 270 8.35 -11.34 24.54
N ARG A 271 8.26 -11.63 23.22
CA ARG A 271 9.46 -11.70 22.36
C ARG A 271 10.09 -10.31 22.13
N LEU A 272 9.30 -9.25 22.01
CA LEU A 272 9.83 -7.88 21.94
C LEU A 272 10.56 -7.51 23.23
N GLN A 273 10.03 -7.88 24.41
CA GLN A 273 10.71 -7.65 25.70
C GLN A 273 12.00 -8.47 25.79
N SER A 274 11.99 -9.75 25.37
CA SER A 274 13.20 -10.58 25.28
C SER A 274 14.25 -10.00 24.33
N ALA A 275 13.83 -9.32 23.25
CA ALA A 275 14.73 -8.64 22.33
C ALA A 275 15.32 -7.34 22.88
N GLY A 276 14.86 -6.83 24.05
CA GLY A 276 15.41 -5.67 24.74
C GLY A 276 14.49 -4.45 24.80
N PHE A 277 13.29 -4.48 24.21
CA PHE A 277 12.38 -3.34 24.28
C PHE A 277 11.86 -3.12 25.71
N ALA A 278 12.13 -1.94 26.27
CA ALA A 278 11.83 -1.63 27.66
C ALA A 278 10.33 -1.50 27.95
N ARG A 279 9.56 -0.97 26.99
CA ARG A 279 8.12 -0.75 27.14
C ARG A 279 7.39 -1.21 25.87
N VAL A 280 6.45 -2.13 26.05
CA VAL A 280 5.56 -2.58 24.96
C VAL A 280 4.11 -2.34 25.38
N THR A 281 3.36 -1.57 24.58
CA THR A 281 1.98 -1.19 24.86
C THR A 281 1.06 -1.56 23.70
N ARG A 282 -0.12 -2.07 24.00
CA ARG A 282 -1.13 -2.38 22.98
C ARG A 282 -1.67 -1.10 22.34
N ARG A 283 -1.99 -1.20 21.05
CA ARG A 283 -2.63 -0.17 20.23
C ARG A 283 -3.82 -0.78 19.49
N PRO A 284 -4.95 -1.01 20.19
CA PRO A 284 -6.12 -1.67 19.61
C PRO A 284 -6.67 -0.93 18.38
N GLU A 285 -6.61 0.40 18.40
CA GLU A 285 -7.07 1.30 17.33
C GLU A 285 -6.33 1.07 16.00
N ALA A 286 -5.06 0.62 16.09
CA ALA A 286 -4.21 0.31 14.94
C ALA A 286 -3.94 -1.19 14.78
N PHE A 287 -4.61 -2.06 15.55
CA PHE A 287 -4.44 -3.52 15.53
C PHE A 287 -2.99 -3.97 15.76
N GLY A 288 -2.29 -3.31 16.67
CA GLY A 288 -0.87 -3.59 16.90
C GLY A 288 -0.38 -3.31 18.31
N VAL A 289 0.94 -3.27 18.42
CA VAL A 289 1.65 -2.87 19.63
C VAL A 289 2.68 -1.79 19.29
N LEU A 290 2.96 -0.94 20.27
CA LEU A 290 4.03 0.05 20.23
C LEU A 290 5.11 -0.35 21.25
N ALA A 291 6.35 -0.52 20.77
CA ALA A 291 7.51 -0.85 21.58
C ALA A 291 8.51 0.33 21.58
N GLN A 292 9.19 0.55 22.71
CA GLN A 292 10.17 1.61 22.88
C GLN A 292 11.53 1.02 23.28
N LYS A 293 12.59 1.48 22.61
CA LYS A 293 13.99 1.18 22.93
C LYS A 293 14.54 2.13 23.98
#